data_846c8cc9bc28bc8d474da310786b64d3
#
_entry.id   846c8cc9bc28bc8d474da310786b64d3
#
_cell.length_a   1.000
_cell.length_b   1.000
_cell.length_c   1.000
_cell.angle_alpha   90.00
_cell.angle_beta   90.00
_cell.angle_gamma   90.00
#
_symmetry.space_group_name_H-M   'P 1'
#
loop_
_entity.id
_entity.type
_entity.pdbx_description
1 polymer ?
#
loop_
_entity_poly.entity_id
_entity_poly.type
_entity_poly.pdbx_seq_one_letter_code
_entity_poly.pdbx_strand_id
1 'polypeptide(L)'
;GSNPIKQKLDNLSDAGLVYGNIIYNKSPMVMEMLVRMLGEEAFRKGIREYLTTYAYGNATWEGLIRILDQYTDEDLEAWSRVWVHEKGMPELSASVSNGRLIVTQRDPWGRGLLWPQRLIYLVRTGDKTEVVDLEMTGSTDRTEVGLTLPVDSSTVVIPNRDGRGYGFFRVGEAESSALWQEMRRSDDALLKGSLLITLYENLCRSTISPQAFSDEILAYLPQEKNALLYSMALGYLGKCQARYDLDARPAE
;
A
#
# COMPACT_ATOMS: atom_id res chain seq x y z
N GLY A 1 1.99 -9.22 -6.45
CA GLY A 1 2.42 -9.43 -7.82
C GLY A 1 3.92 -9.37 -7.97
N SER A 2 4.50 -10.39 -8.61
CA SER A 2 5.96 -10.48 -8.76
C SER A 2 6.49 -9.86 -10.05
N ASN A 3 5.62 -9.40 -10.97
CA ASN A 3 6.03 -8.85 -12.25
C ASN A 3 6.17 -7.32 -12.22
N PRO A 4 7.07 -6.73 -13.04
CA PRO A 4 7.10 -5.29 -13.26
C PRO A 4 5.84 -4.82 -14.00
N ILE A 5 5.55 -3.53 -13.98
CA ILE A 5 4.47 -2.94 -14.79
C ILE A 5 4.85 -3.01 -16.27
N LYS A 6 6.08 -2.54 -16.59
CA LYS A 6 6.61 -2.66 -17.94
C LYS A 6 7.14 -4.07 -18.15
N GLN A 7 6.46 -4.82 -18.98
CA GLN A 7 6.84 -6.19 -19.36
C GLN A 7 7.32 -6.21 -20.79
N LYS A 8 8.30 -7.08 -21.08
CA LYS A 8 8.73 -7.32 -22.44
C LYS A 8 7.64 -8.11 -23.16
N LEU A 9 7.22 -7.62 -24.31
CA LEU A 9 6.26 -8.27 -25.18
C LEU A 9 6.95 -8.52 -26.52
N ASP A 10 7.29 -9.78 -26.76
CA ASP A 10 8.00 -10.17 -27.99
C ASP A 10 7.04 -10.31 -29.17
N ASN A 11 5.76 -10.57 -28.89
CA ASN A 11 4.72 -10.72 -29.90
C ASN A 11 3.40 -10.11 -29.42
N LEU A 12 2.71 -9.39 -30.29
CA LEU A 12 1.40 -8.79 -30.00
C LEU A 12 0.34 -9.85 -29.63
N SER A 13 0.44 -11.07 -30.16
CA SER A 13 -0.44 -12.18 -29.79
C SER A 13 -0.38 -12.53 -28.30
N ASP A 14 0.73 -12.24 -27.63
CA ASP A 14 0.95 -12.52 -26.21
C ASP A 14 0.44 -11.41 -25.30
N ALA A 15 -0.07 -10.32 -25.88
CA ALA A 15 -0.60 -9.17 -25.11
C ALA A 15 -1.67 -9.58 -24.10
N GLY A 16 -2.50 -10.58 -24.44
CA GLY A 16 -3.50 -11.12 -23.53
C GLY A 16 -2.93 -11.74 -22.25
N LEU A 17 -1.70 -12.24 -22.27
CA LEU A 17 -1.03 -12.87 -21.13
C LEU A 17 -0.54 -11.85 -20.08
N VAL A 18 -0.32 -10.60 -20.49
CA VAL A 18 0.08 -9.51 -19.58
C VAL A 18 -1.12 -8.82 -18.91
N TYR A 19 -2.34 -9.07 -19.37
CA TYR A 19 -3.55 -8.57 -18.74
C TYR A 19 -3.76 -9.28 -17.40
N GLY A 20 -3.78 -8.53 -16.29
CA GLY A 20 -3.98 -9.11 -14.97
C GLY A 20 -3.80 -8.10 -13.84
N ASN A 21 -3.60 -8.62 -12.64
CA ASN A 21 -3.50 -7.82 -11.41
C ASN A 21 -2.46 -6.70 -11.46
N ILE A 22 -1.39 -6.85 -12.23
CA ILE A 22 -0.36 -5.82 -12.37
C ILE A 22 -0.91 -4.59 -13.09
N ILE A 23 -1.60 -4.79 -14.20
CA ILE A 23 -2.16 -3.69 -15.01
C ILE A 23 -3.33 -3.03 -14.28
N TYR A 24 -4.22 -3.82 -13.68
CA TYR A 24 -5.46 -3.29 -13.09
C TYR A 24 -5.33 -2.87 -11.62
N ASN A 25 -4.34 -3.37 -10.88
CA ASN A 25 -4.19 -3.05 -9.46
C ASN A 25 -2.92 -2.23 -9.18
N LYS A 26 -1.72 -2.66 -9.67
CA LYS A 26 -0.48 -1.93 -9.39
C LYS A 26 -0.37 -0.65 -10.23
N SER A 27 -0.64 -0.72 -11.54
CA SER A 27 -0.44 0.43 -12.43
C SER A 27 -1.28 1.65 -12.06
N PRO A 28 -2.59 1.55 -11.74
CA PRO A 28 -3.37 2.70 -11.30
C PRO A 28 -2.81 3.34 -10.03
N MET A 29 -2.37 2.54 -9.07
CA MET A 29 -1.75 3.05 -7.83
C MET A 29 -0.46 3.81 -8.11
N VAL A 30 0.39 3.27 -9.00
CA VAL A 30 1.64 3.92 -9.40
C VAL A 30 1.37 5.21 -10.17
N MET A 31 0.35 5.26 -11.04
CA MET A 31 -0.07 6.50 -11.69
C MET A 31 -0.61 7.54 -10.71
N GLU A 32 -1.39 7.14 -9.72
CA GLU A 32 -1.86 8.02 -8.66
C GLU A 32 -0.68 8.60 -7.84
N MET A 33 0.33 7.78 -7.52
CA MET A 33 1.55 8.26 -6.87
C MET A 33 2.28 9.30 -7.71
N LEU A 34 2.38 9.09 -9.02
CA LEU A 34 3.01 10.03 -9.94
C LEU A 34 2.26 11.37 -9.99
N VAL A 35 0.93 11.33 -10.04
CA VAL A 35 0.08 12.54 -9.99
C VAL A 35 0.28 13.29 -8.66
N ARG A 36 0.32 12.59 -7.54
CA ARG A 36 0.54 13.19 -6.21
C ARG A 36 1.92 13.82 -6.06
N MET A 37 2.94 13.21 -6.65
CA MET A 37 4.31 13.70 -6.61
C MET A 37 4.49 14.98 -7.45
N LEU A 38 3.93 15.02 -8.65
CA LEU A 38 4.00 16.20 -9.51
C LEU A 38 3.00 17.29 -9.11
N GLY A 39 1.86 16.92 -8.56
CA GLY A 39 0.68 17.75 -8.45
C GLY A 39 -0.14 17.76 -9.75
N GLU A 40 -1.45 17.96 -9.60
CA GLU A 40 -2.41 17.84 -10.73
C GLU A 40 -2.12 18.80 -11.89
N GLU A 41 -1.66 20.02 -11.60
CA GLU A 41 -1.43 21.03 -12.64
C GLU A 41 -0.20 20.69 -13.49
N ALA A 42 0.92 20.33 -12.86
CA ALA A 42 2.15 19.93 -13.55
C ALA A 42 1.92 18.65 -14.36
N PHE A 43 1.27 17.66 -13.75
CA PHE A 43 0.89 16.42 -14.44
C PHE A 43 0.02 16.70 -15.66
N ARG A 44 -1.01 17.54 -15.53
CA ARG A 44 -1.89 17.90 -16.65
C ARG A 44 -1.15 18.63 -17.78
N LYS A 45 -0.21 19.52 -17.45
CA LYS A 45 0.63 20.20 -18.45
C LYS A 45 1.48 19.19 -19.20
N GLY A 46 2.19 18.32 -18.49
CA GLY A 46 3.03 17.29 -19.10
C GLY A 46 2.24 16.30 -19.95
N ILE A 47 1.06 15.87 -19.53
CA ILE A 47 0.19 15.01 -20.36
C ILE A 47 -0.26 15.70 -21.64
N ARG A 48 -0.59 17.00 -21.59
CA ARG A 48 -0.94 17.76 -22.80
C ARG A 48 0.23 17.84 -23.78
N GLU A 49 1.42 18.12 -23.27
CA GLU A 49 2.64 18.13 -24.09
C GLU A 49 2.92 16.75 -24.69
N TYR A 50 2.81 15.69 -23.90
CA TYR A 50 2.99 14.32 -24.36
C TYR A 50 2.02 13.97 -25.49
N LEU A 51 0.73 14.26 -25.34
CA LEU A 51 -0.29 14.01 -26.36
C LEU A 51 -0.04 14.81 -27.65
N THR A 52 0.46 16.03 -27.52
CA THR A 52 0.80 16.88 -28.66
C THR A 52 2.06 16.38 -29.38
N THR A 53 3.11 16.04 -28.62
CA THR A 53 4.40 15.59 -29.17
C THR A 53 4.26 14.26 -29.91
N TYR A 54 3.44 13.36 -29.42
CA TYR A 54 3.25 12.02 -30.00
C TYR A 54 1.93 11.89 -30.79
N ALA A 55 1.27 13.00 -31.13
CA ALA A 55 0.06 12.97 -31.95
C ALA A 55 0.29 12.22 -33.26
N TYR A 56 -0.57 11.24 -33.55
CA TYR A 56 -0.48 10.36 -34.73
C TYR A 56 0.82 9.53 -34.82
N GLY A 57 1.59 9.45 -33.73
CA GLY A 57 2.84 8.71 -33.63
C GLY A 57 2.78 7.60 -32.58
N ASN A 58 3.90 6.92 -32.40
CA ASN A 58 4.06 5.91 -31.36
C ASN A 58 4.65 6.54 -30.09
N ALA A 59 3.88 6.55 -29.04
CA ALA A 59 4.28 7.05 -27.75
C ALA A 59 4.89 5.91 -26.89
N THR A 60 5.86 6.26 -26.04
CA THR A 60 6.49 5.32 -25.11
C THR A 60 6.39 5.81 -23.67
N TRP A 61 6.54 4.90 -22.73
CA TRP A 61 6.60 5.24 -21.30
C TRP A 61 7.78 6.19 -21.00
N GLU A 62 8.95 5.92 -21.57
CA GLU A 62 10.14 6.75 -21.40
C GLU A 62 9.95 8.17 -21.96
N GLY A 63 9.21 8.28 -23.06
CA GLY A 63 8.82 9.58 -23.61
C GLY A 63 7.93 10.37 -22.66
N LEU A 64 6.98 9.70 -22.00
CA LEU A 64 6.13 10.31 -20.99
C LEU A 64 6.95 10.79 -19.78
N ILE A 65 7.79 9.92 -19.22
CA ILE A 65 8.63 10.26 -18.05
C ILE A 65 9.53 11.46 -18.36
N ARG A 66 10.22 11.47 -19.51
CA ARG A 66 11.09 12.59 -19.92
C ARG A 66 10.35 13.93 -20.03
N ILE A 67 9.11 13.92 -20.48
CA ILE A 67 8.28 15.13 -20.54
C ILE A 67 7.87 15.55 -19.12
N LEU A 68 7.39 14.64 -18.31
CA LEU A 68 6.94 14.93 -16.94
C LEU A 68 8.07 15.40 -16.03
N ASP A 69 9.29 14.89 -16.22
CA ASP A 69 10.50 15.25 -15.48
C ASP A 69 10.84 16.76 -15.60
N GLN A 70 10.42 17.42 -16.67
CA GLN A 70 10.61 18.86 -16.86
C GLN A 70 9.68 19.72 -15.97
N TYR A 71 8.71 19.12 -15.34
CA TYR A 71 7.71 19.80 -14.49
C TYR A 71 7.87 19.55 -12.99
N THR A 72 8.98 18.95 -12.57
CA THR A 72 9.29 18.64 -11.18
C THR A 72 10.79 18.68 -10.93
N ASP A 73 11.18 18.88 -9.67
CA ASP A 73 12.56 18.73 -9.21
C ASP A 73 12.90 17.29 -8.78
N GLU A 74 11.90 16.39 -8.81
CA GLU A 74 12.07 14.98 -8.47
C GLU A 74 12.71 14.19 -9.63
N ASP A 75 13.56 13.21 -9.30
CA ASP A 75 14.15 12.29 -10.29
C ASP A 75 13.13 11.22 -10.72
N LEU A 76 12.33 11.57 -11.75
CA LEU A 76 11.30 10.66 -12.27
C LEU A 76 11.88 9.45 -12.99
N GLU A 77 13.11 9.52 -13.49
CA GLU A 77 13.77 8.35 -14.11
C GLU A 77 14.12 7.31 -13.06
N ALA A 78 14.70 7.73 -11.92
CA ALA A 78 14.97 6.85 -10.79
C ALA A 78 13.67 6.28 -10.19
N TRP A 79 12.66 7.12 -10.02
CA TRP A 79 11.34 6.70 -9.56
C TRP A 79 10.71 5.66 -10.49
N SER A 80 10.69 5.92 -11.80
CA SER A 80 10.14 5.03 -12.83
C SER A 80 10.88 3.69 -12.88
N ARG A 81 12.20 3.71 -12.72
CA ARG A 81 13.00 2.48 -12.70
C ARG A 81 12.50 1.52 -11.61
N VAL A 82 12.28 2.02 -10.41
CA VAL A 82 11.87 1.19 -9.27
C VAL A 82 10.40 0.78 -9.36
N TRP A 83 9.50 1.71 -9.68
CA TRP A 83 8.07 1.42 -9.65
C TRP A 83 7.54 0.70 -10.88
N VAL A 84 8.12 0.98 -12.07
CA VAL A 84 7.59 0.49 -13.36
C VAL A 84 8.42 -0.65 -13.93
N HIS A 85 9.76 -0.56 -13.84
CA HIS A 85 10.64 -1.54 -14.45
C HIS A 85 11.06 -2.67 -13.51
N GLU A 86 11.04 -2.42 -12.19
CA GLU A 86 11.37 -3.43 -11.20
C GLU A 86 10.13 -4.19 -10.73
N LYS A 87 10.33 -5.48 -10.45
CA LYS A 87 9.31 -6.33 -9.84
C LYS A 87 9.28 -6.15 -8.32
N GLY A 88 8.09 -6.37 -7.73
CA GLY A 88 7.92 -6.33 -6.28
C GLY A 88 7.36 -5.03 -5.75
N MET A 89 7.51 -4.87 -4.45
CA MET A 89 7.06 -3.74 -3.64
C MET A 89 7.85 -3.72 -2.33
N PRO A 90 7.94 -2.58 -1.62
CA PRO A 90 8.61 -2.51 -0.34
C PRO A 90 7.85 -3.29 0.74
N GLU A 91 8.58 -3.84 1.69
CA GLU A 91 8.07 -4.17 3.01
C GLU A 91 8.27 -2.97 3.91
N LEU A 92 7.18 -2.50 4.52
CA LEU A 92 7.12 -1.30 5.35
C LEU A 92 6.85 -1.70 6.79
N SER A 93 7.66 -1.21 7.72
CA SER A 93 7.46 -1.37 9.15
C SER A 93 7.42 -0.01 9.82
N ALA A 94 6.58 0.12 10.85
CA ALA A 94 6.45 1.37 11.59
C ALA A 94 6.54 1.11 13.10
N SER A 95 7.15 2.05 13.82
CA SER A 95 7.23 2.02 15.27
C SER A 95 7.27 3.44 15.82
N VAL A 96 6.97 3.58 17.12
CA VAL A 96 7.13 4.86 17.83
C VAL A 96 8.22 4.73 18.86
N SER A 97 9.18 5.67 18.84
CA SER A 97 10.27 5.76 19.82
C SER A 97 10.63 7.22 20.06
N ASN A 98 10.86 7.58 21.32
CA ASN A 98 11.28 8.94 21.73
C ASN A 98 10.37 10.05 21.15
N GLY A 99 9.06 9.85 21.13
CA GLY A 99 8.10 10.81 20.58
C GLY A 99 8.19 10.99 19.06
N ARG A 100 8.72 10.02 18.34
CA ARG A 100 8.84 10.05 16.88
C ARG A 100 8.19 8.80 16.27
N LEU A 101 7.45 8.96 15.20
CA LEU A 101 7.09 7.87 14.30
C LEU A 101 8.32 7.55 13.42
N ILE A 102 8.71 6.31 13.41
CA ILE A 102 9.81 5.77 12.61
C ILE A 102 9.22 4.80 11.61
N VAL A 103 9.40 5.06 10.34
CA VAL A 103 8.99 4.17 9.25
C VAL A 103 10.22 3.69 8.50
N THR A 104 10.31 2.40 8.29
CA THR A 104 11.39 1.77 7.53
C THR A 104 10.82 1.03 6.32
N GLN A 105 11.59 1.03 5.23
CA GLN A 105 11.30 0.22 4.05
C GLN A 105 12.42 -0.79 3.80
N ARG A 106 12.05 -1.95 3.29
CA ARG A 106 13.00 -3.01 2.93
C ARG A 106 12.62 -3.66 1.61
N ASP A 107 13.61 -3.93 0.76
CA ASP A 107 13.40 -4.81 -0.39
C ASP A 107 13.33 -6.27 0.08
N PRO A 108 12.19 -6.96 -0.09
CA PRO A 108 12.02 -8.33 0.39
C PRO A 108 12.96 -9.33 -0.30
N TRP A 109 13.58 -8.96 -1.42
CA TRP A 109 14.53 -9.82 -2.16
C TRP A 109 16.00 -9.42 -1.97
N GLY A 110 16.29 -8.46 -1.09
CA GLY A 110 17.66 -8.08 -0.73
C GLY A 110 18.46 -7.41 -1.85
N ARG A 111 17.80 -6.81 -2.85
CA ARG A 111 18.45 -6.09 -3.97
C ARG A 111 18.86 -4.67 -3.58
N GLY A 112 18.45 -4.19 -2.39
CA GLY A 112 18.70 -2.84 -1.92
C GLY A 112 17.85 -1.76 -2.62
N LEU A 113 16.74 -2.15 -3.25
CA LEU A 113 15.82 -1.19 -3.89
C LEU A 113 15.06 -0.41 -2.81
N LEU A 114 14.90 0.89 -3.08
CA LEU A 114 14.09 1.82 -2.29
C LEU A 114 12.96 2.34 -3.17
N TRP A 115 11.74 2.36 -2.64
CA TRP A 115 10.53 2.79 -3.33
C TRP A 115 10.06 4.13 -2.77
N PRO A 116 10.37 5.25 -3.43
CA PRO A 116 9.92 6.57 -2.99
C PRO A 116 8.42 6.69 -3.14
N GLN A 117 7.75 7.09 -2.05
CA GLN A 117 6.30 7.30 -1.99
C GLN A 117 5.90 8.12 -0.78
N ARG A 118 4.78 8.82 -0.90
CA ARG A 118 4.14 9.52 0.20
C ARG A 118 3.19 8.59 0.93
N LEU A 119 3.29 8.52 2.25
CA LEU A 119 2.51 7.65 3.12
C LEU A 119 1.78 8.46 4.18
N ILE A 120 0.56 8.07 4.48
CA ILE A 120 -0.21 8.66 5.57
C ILE A 120 -0.45 7.61 6.64
N TYR A 121 0.03 7.92 7.84
CA TYR A 121 -0.21 7.15 9.05
C TYR A 121 -1.20 7.88 9.97
N LEU A 122 -1.94 7.12 10.74
CA LEU A 122 -2.68 7.63 11.89
C LEU A 122 -2.02 7.09 13.15
N VAL A 123 -1.62 7.97 14.06
CA VAL A 123 -1.10 7.59 15.38
C VAL A 123 -2.16 7.93 16.41
N ARG A 124 -2.45 7.00 17.30
CA ARG A 124 -3.44 7.15 18.37
C ARG A 124 -2.81 6.84 19.72
N THR A 125 -3.10 7.69 20.72
CA THR A 125 -2.78 7.45 22.13
C THR A 125 -4.02 7.77 22.95
N GLY A 126 -4.66 6.76 23.51
CA GLY A 126 -5.98 6.91 24.14
C GLY A 126 -7.01 7.46 23.15
N ASP A 127 -7.62 8.62 23.48
CA ASP A 127 -8.61 9.29 22.61
C ASP A 127 -7.98 10.33 21.67
N LYS A 128 -6.68 10.60 21.80
CA LYS A 128 -5.98 11.56 20.93
C LYS A 128 -5.47 10.87 19.67
N THR A 129 -5.60 11.56 18.54
CA THR A 129 -5.13 11.11 17.26
C THR A 129 -4.30 12.17 16.55
N GLU A 130 -3.30 11.74 15.81
CA GLU A 130 -2.49 12.57 14.93
C GLU A 130 -2.35 11.90 13.57
N VAL A 131 -2.63 12.66 12.51
CA VAL A 131 -2.39 12.21 11.13
C VAL A 131 -0.98 12.64 10.76
N VAL A 132 -0.15 11.66 10.45
CA VAL A 132 1.25 11.88 10.07
C VAL A 132 1.39 11.63 8.58
N ASP A 133 1.73 12.68 7.85
CA ASP A 133 2.05 12.64 6.44
C ASP A 133 3.57 12.61 6.30
N LEU A 134 4.11 11.59 5.67
CA LEU A 134 5.54 11.42 5.52
C LEU A 134 5.90 10.96 4.11
N GLU A 135 7.11 11.30 3.71
CA GLU A 135 7.69 10.89 2.44
C GLU A 135 8.81 9.88 2.67
N MET A 136 8.68 8.72 2.03
CA MET A 136 9.78 7.77 1.87
C MET A 136 10.54 8.16 0.62
N THR A 137 11.80 8.54 0.77
CA THR A 137 12.65 8.93 -0.36
C THR A 137 13.33 7.72 -1.02
N GLY A 138 13.87 7.91 -2.23
CA GLY A 138 14.72 6.91 -2.89
C GLY A 138 16.16 6.83 -2.36
N SER A 139 16.52 7.63 -1.34
CA SER A 139 17.88 7.74 -0.82
C SER A 139 18.10 7.11 0.56
N THR A 140 17.01 6.81 1.29
CA THR A 140 17.08 6.20 2.62
C THR A 140 16.01 5.13 2.82
N ASP A 141 16.34 4.11 3.58
CA ASP A 141 15.41 3.07 4.01
C ASP A 141 14.61 3.45 5.26
N ARG A 142 14.86 4.64 5.84
CA ARG A 142 14.27 5.08 7.09
C ARG A 142 13.88 6.55 7.04
N THR A 143 12.65 6.83 7.50
CA THR A 143 12.13 8.19 7.70
C THR A 143 11.58 8.33 9.13
N GLU A 144 11.81 9.47 9.75
CA GLU A 144 11.35 9.78 11.11
C GLU A 144 10.60 11.10 11.14
N VAL A 145 9.43 11.11 11.79
CA VAL A 145 8.60 12.31 11.99
C VAL A 145 8.31 12.50 13.48
N GLY A 146 8.53 13.71 13.99
CA GLY A 146 8.18 14.06 15.36
C GLY A 146 6.67 14.06 15.57
N LEU A 147 6.21 13.47 16.68
CA LEU A 147 4.80 13.45 17.06
C LEU A 147 4.51 14.60 18.01
N THR A 148 3.34 15.20 17.88
CA THR A 148 2.83 16.25 18.78
C THR A 148 2.00 15.68 19.91
N LEU A 149 1.39 14.50 19.69
CA LEU A 149 0.62 13.82 20.73
C LEU A 149 1.55 13.15 21.77
N PRO A 150 1.13 13.03 23.02
CA PRO A 150 1.90 12.30 24.03
C PRO A 150 1.93 10.81 23.67
N VAL A 151 3.12 10.21 23.81
CA VAL A 151 3.35 8.79 23.52
C VAL A 151 3.46 8.02 24.83
N ASP A 152 2.73 6.90 24.92
CA ASP A 152 2.78 5.96 26.04
C ASP A 152 2.57 4.50 25.54
N SER A 153 2.41 3.57 26.48
CA SER A 153 2.21 2.15 26.16
C SER A 153 0.89 1.83 25.43
N SER A 154 -0.05 2.77 25.39
CA SER A 154 -1.31 2.64 24.63
C SER A 154 -1.23 3.19 23.20
N THR A 155 -0.07 3.71 22.82
CA THR A 155 0.12 4.30 21.48
C THR A 155 0.08 3.24 20.40
N VAL A 156 -0.78 3.46 19.41
CA VAL A 156 -0.99 2.58 18.26
C VAL A 156 -0.64 3.32 16.98
N VAL A 157 0.03 2.63 16.07
CA VAL A 157 0.35 3.12 14.72
C VAL A 157 -0.54 2.41 13.71
N ILE A 158 -1.28 3.18 12.96
CA ILE A 158 -2.23 2.70 11.95
C ILE A 158 -1.66 3.07 10.58
N PRO A 159 -1.20 2.08 9.79
CA PRO A 159 -0.56 2.34 8.51
C PRO A 159 -1.56 2.65 7.41
N ASN A 160 -1.07 3.30 6.36
CA ASN A 160 -1.77 3.49 5.08
C ASN A 160 -3.21 4.00 5.25
N ARG A 161 -3.39 5.05 6.08
CA ARG A 161 -4.71 5.55 6.49
C ARG A 161 -5.61 5.92 5.31
N ASP A 162 -5.03 6.42 4.23
CA ASP A 162 -5.76 6.84 3.02
C ASP A 162 -5.80 5.76 1.93
N GLY A 163 -5.24 4.58 2.19
CA GLY A 163 -5.23 3.46 1.24
C GLY A 163 -4.40 3.69 -0.02
N ARG A 164 -3.59 4.76 -0.10
CA ARG A 164 -2.86 5.16 -1.31
C ARG A 164 -1.39 4.77 -1.32
N GLY A 165 -0.85 4.31 -0.21
CA GLY A 165 0.47 3.69 -0.16
C GLY A 165 0.46 2.30 -0.80
N TYR A 166 1.53 1.94 -1.52
CA TYR A 166 1.69 0.64 -2.12
C TYR A 166 2.89 -0.09 -1.53
N GLY A 167 2.64 -1.19 -0.84
CA GLY A 167 3.65 -2.00 -0.18
C GLY A 167 3.02 -3.02 0.75
N PHE A 168 3.85 -3.85 1.33
CA PHE A 168 3.44 -4.72 2.43
C PHE A 168 3.65 -4.00 3.76
N PHE A 169 2.59 -3.55 4.38
CA PHE A 169 2.60 -2.92 5.70
C PHE A 169 2.63 -4.01 6.77
N ARG A 170 3.81 -4.26 7.31
CA ARG A 170 4.02 -5.31 8.29
C ARG A 170 3.42 -4.93 9.64
N VAL A 171 2.59 -5.81 10.17
CA VAL A 171 2.03 -5.76 11.53
C VAL A 171 2.12 -7.15 12.16
N GLY A 172 2.35 -7.20 13.46
CA GLY A 172 2.32 -8.44 14.24
C GLY A 172 0.97 -8.67 14.92
N GLU A 173 0.89 -9.72 15.74
CA GLU A 173 -0.34 -10.08 16.47
C GLU A 173 -0.85 -8.94 17.38
N ALA A 174 0.05 -8.30 18.14
CA ALA A 174 -0.33 -7.22 19.06
C ALA A 174 -0.88 -6.00 18.31
N GLU A 175 -0.20 -5.58 17.24
CA GLU A 175 -0.64 -4.47 16.40
C GLU A 175 -1.94 -4.79 15.66
N SER A 176 -2.13 -6.05 15.22
CA SER A 176 -3.34 -6.46 14.49
C SER A 176 -4.61 -6.28 15.33
N SER A 177 -4.56 -6.59 16.63
CA SER A 177 -5.69 -6.37 17.55
C SER A 177 -6.07 -4.89 17.63
N ALA A 178 -5.08 -4.00 17.62
CA ALA A 178 -5.33 -2.56 17.64
C ALA A 178 -5.94 -2.07 16.32
N LEU A 179 -5.54 -2.64 15.16
CA LEU A 179 -6.15 -2.33 13.87
C LEU A 179 -7.62 -2.77 13.80
N TRP A 180 -7.96 -3.95 14.34
CA TRP A 180 -9.34 -4.40 14.44
C TRP A 180 -10.19 -3.48 15.34
N GLN A 181 -9.63 -2.99 16.45
CA GLN A 181 -10.30 -2.02 17.31
C GLN A 181 -10.54 -0.69 16.57
N GLU A 182 -9.55 -0.22 15.79
CA GLU A 182 -9.70 0.99 15.00
C GLU A 182 -10.79 0.84 13.92
N MET A 183 -10.87 -0.30 13.26
CA MET A 183 -11.94 -0.59 12.29
C MET A 183 -13.34 -0.51 12.93
N ARG A 184 -13.49 -1.01 14.16
CA ARG A 184 -14.79 -0.95 14.88
C ARG A 184 -15.17 0.45 15.34
N ARG A 185 -14.18 1.32 15.58
CA ARG A 185 -14.41 2.70 16.03
C ARG A 185 -14.67 3.66 14.87
N SER A 186 -14.15 3.36 13.71
CA SER A 186 -14.15 4.28 12.57
C SER A 186 -15.42 4.14 11.73
N ASP A 187 -15.96 5.28 11.28
CA ASP A 187 -16.99 5.35 10.24
C ASP A 187 -16.35 5.60 8.84
N ASP A 188 -15.03 5.80 8.77
CA ASP A 188 -14.30 6.02 7.51
C ASP A 188 -14.15 4.71 6.75
N ALA A 189 -14.94 4.54 5.69
CA ALA A 189 -14.94 3.34 4.85
C ALA A 189 -13.59 3.11 4.14
N LEU A 190 -12.87 4.18 3.79
CA LEU A 190 -11.56 4.07 3.14
C LEU A 190 -10.51 3.52 4.11
N LEU A 191 -10.46 4.08 5.32
CA LEU A 191 -9.61 3.56 6.39
C LEU A 191 -9.91 2.09 6.68
N LYS A 192 -11.17 1.72 6.88
CA LYS A 192 -11.58 0.32 7.12
C LYS A 192 -11.12 -0.61 6.00
N GLY A 193 -11.31 -0.20 4.74
CA GLY A 193 -10.88 -0.98 3.59
C GLY A 193 -9.37 -1.18 3.54
N SER A 194 -8.60 -0.13 3.79
CA SER A 194 -7.13 -0.19 3.89
C SER A 194 -6.66 -1.13 4.99
N LEU A 195 -7.27 -1.05 6.18
CA LEU A 195 -6.93 -1.91 7.30
C LEU A 195 -7.29 -3.38 7.03
N LEU A 196 -8.44 -3.63 6.42
CA LEU A 196 -8.86 -4.98 6.08
C LEU A 196 -7.90 -5.65 5.07
N ILE A 197 -7.42 -4.89 4.08
CA ILE A 197 -6.37 -5.34 3.15
C ILE A 197 -5.07 -5.61 3.91
N THR A 198 -4.63 -4.69 4.76
CA THR A 198 -3.41 -4.84 5.55
C THR A 198 -3.45 -6.09 6.43
N LEU A 199 -4.54 -6.33 7.14
CA LEU A 199 -4.72 -7.50 8.00
C LEU A 199 -4.70 -8.81 7.19
N TYR A 200 -5.40 -8.84 6.04
CA TYR A 200 -5.41 -10.02 5.17
C TYR A 200 -4.04 -10.31 4.54
N GLU A 201 -3.30 -9.28 4.13
CA GLU A 201 -1.93 -9.44 3.61
C GLU A 201 -0.98 -10.01 4.68
N ASN A 202 -1.14 -9.57 5.92
CA ASN A 202 -0.35 -10.08 7.05
C ASN A 202 -0.72 -11.52 7.42
N LEU A 203 -1.99 -11.90 7.34
CA LEU A 203 -2.42 -13.30 7.39
C LEU A 203 -1.73 -14.13 6.30
N CYS A 204 -1.74 -13.66 5.05
CA CYS A 204 -1.14 -14.37 3.92
C CYS A 204 0.38 -14.56 4.07
N ARG A 205 1.05 -13.74 4.88
CA ARG A 205 2.49 -13.81 5.19
C ARG A 205 2.80 -14.41 6.57
N SER A 206 1.79 -14.95 7.24
CA SER A 206 1.91 -15.63 8.54
C SER A 206 2.48 -14.76 9.66
N THR A 207 2.24 -13.43 9.60
CA THR A 207 2.54 -12.51 10.72
C THR A 207 1.37 -12.39 11.69
N ILE A 208 0.18 -12.85 11.26
CA ILE A 208 -1.05 -12.95 12.05
C ILE A 208 -1.54 -14.39 11.94
N SER A 209 -1.98 -14.99 13.06
CA SER A 209 -2.48 -16.35 13.05
C SER A 209 -3.83 -16.45 12.32
N PRO A 210 -4.07 -17.56 11.57
CA PRO A 210 -5.34 -17.77 10.89
C PRO A 210 -6.55 -17.81 11.84
N GLN A 211 -6.37 -18.37 13.03
CA GLN A 211 -7.43 -18.43 14.03
C GLN A 211 -7.78 -17.04 14.55
N ALA A 212 -6.78 -16.24 14.96
CA ALA A 212 -6.99 -14.87 15.41
C ALA A 212 -7.68 -14.01 14.34
N PHE A 213 -7.25 -14.12 13.07
CA PHE A 213 -7.88 -13.43 11.96
C PHE A 213 -9.34 -13.84 11.75
N SER A 214 -9.63 -15.16 11.83
CA SER A 214 -10.99 -15.69 11.66
C SER A 214 -11.92 -15.22 12.77
N ASP A 215 -11.47 -15.26 14.02
CA ASP A 215 -12.26 -14.84 15.18
C ASP A 215 -12.61 -13.34 15.10
N GLU A 216 -11.62 -12.53 14.76
CA GLU A 216 -11.80 -11.07 14.67
C GLU A 216 -12.70 -10.66 13.49
N ILE A 217 -12.58 -11.29 12.34
CA ILE A 217 -13.42 -10.97 11.17
C ILE A 217 -14.87 -11.44 11.40
N LEU A 218 -15.08 -12.56 12.08
CA LEU A 218 -16.42 -13.02 12.49
C LEU A 218 -17.07 -12.06 13.46
N ALA A 219 -16.31 -11.48 14.40
CA ALA A 219 -16.79 -10.47 15.31
C ALA A 219 -17.07 -9.11 14.64
N TYR A 220 -16.34 -8.79 13.56
CA TYR A 220 -16.50 -7.56 12.78
C TYR A 220 -17.73 -7.58 11.86
N LEU A 221 -17.97 -8.68 11.14
CA LEU A 221 -19.01 -8.80 10.11
C LEU A 221 -20.41 -8.35 10.55
N PRO A 222 -20.95 -8.73 11.72
CA PRO A 222 -22.28 -8.30 12.15
C PRO A 222 -22.45 -6.80 12.35
N GLN A 223 -21.35 -6.07 12.52
CA GLN A 223 -21.36 -4.63 12.81
C GLN A 223 -21.16 -3.79 11.54
N GLU A 224 -20.69 -4.40 10.44
CA GLU A 224 -20.39 -3.68 9.20
C GLU A 224 -21.66 -3.43 8.37
N LYS A 225 -21.91 -2.14 8.09
CA LYS A 225 -23.07 -1.67 7.32
C LYS A 225 -22.75 -1.35 5.87
N ASN A 226 -21.46 -1.15 5.56
CA ASN A 226 -21.03 -0.90 4.18
C ASN A 226 -20.98 -2.22 3.41
N ALA A 227 -21.85 -2.38 2.41
CA ALA A 227 -21.98 -3.62 1.65
C ALA A 227 -20.67 -4.05 0.94
N LEU A 228 -19.85 -3.10 0.49
CA LEU A 228 -18.56 -3.41 -0.13
C LEU A 228 -17.56 -3.97 0.89
N LEU A 229 -17.43 -3.34 2.05
CA LEU A 229 -16.57 -3.81 3.14
C LEU A 229 -17.03 -5.16 3.68
N TYR A 230 -18.35 -5.33 3.84
CA TYR A 230 -18.94 -6.60 4.26
C TYR A 230 -18.60 -7.73 3.27
N SER A 231 -18.80 -7.49 1.97
CA SER A 231 -18.50 -8.47 0.92
C SER A 231 -16.99 -8.80 0.87
N MET A 232 -16.13 -7.80 1.04
CA MET A 232 -14.68 -7.97 1.06
C MET A 232 -14.24 -8.81 2.28
N ALA A 233 -14.76 -8.50 3.47
CA ALA A 233 -14.48 -9.23 4.69
C ALA A 233 -14.94 -10.70 4.59
N LEU A 234 -16.16 -10.92 4.10
CA LEU A 234 -16.68 -12.28 3.88
C LEU A 234 -15.81 -13.07 2.89
N GLY A 235 -15.37 -12.42 1.81
CA GLY A 235 -14.45 -13.01 0.84
C GLY A 235 -13.08 -13.39 1.46
N TYR A 236 -12.55 -12.57 2.36
CA TYR A 236 -11.30 -12.87 3.07
C TYR A 236 -11.47 -13.99 4.09
N LEU A 237 -12.60 -14.05 4.80
CA LEU A 237 -12.92 -15.16 5.69
C LEU A 237 -12.96 -16.48 4.92
N GLY A 238 -13.71 -16.54 3.81
CA GLY A 238 -13.77 -17.74 2.98
C GLY A 238 -12.41 -18.19 2.44
N LYS A 239 -11.55 -17.24 2.03
CA LYS A 239 -10.18 -17.56 1.60
C LYS A 239 -9.30 -18.04 2.76
N CYS A 240 -9.49 -17.49 3.97
CA CYS A 240 -8.79 -17.94 5.18
C CYS A 240 -9.17 -19.38 5.51
N GLN A 241 -10.45 -19.70 5.56
CA GLN A 241 -10.96 -21.04 5.82
C GLN A 241 -10.47 -22.06 4.79
N ALA A 242 -10.59 -21.73 3.50
CA ALA A 242 -10.16 -22.62 2.42
C ALA A 242 -8.63 -22.89 2.41
N ARG A 243 -7.82 -21.94 2.91
CA ARG A 243 -6.36 -22.07 2.89
C ARG A 243 -5.80 -22.79 4.12
N TYR A 244 -6.43 -22.61 5.29
CA TYR A 244 -5.86 -23.02 6.57
C TYR A 244 -6.64 -24.13 7.28
N ASP A 245 -7.72 -24.67 6.65
CA ASP A 245 -8.53 -25.78 7.16
C ASP A 245 -8.89 -25.64 8.66
N LEU A 246 -9.45 -24.46 9.02
CA LEU A 246 -9.74 -24.12 10.41
C LEU A 246 -10.80 -25.02 11.07
N ASP A 247 -11.54 -25.82 10.27
CA ASP A 247 -12.53 -26.78 10.74
C ASP A 247 -11.95 -28.17 11.03
N ALA A 248 -10.69 -28.40 10.69
CA ALA A 248 -9.98 -29.61 11.07
C ALA A 248 -9.77 -29.63 12.58
N ARG A 249 -10.66 -30.33 13.31
CA ARG A 249 -10.47 -30.59 14.74
C ARG A 249 -9.13 -31.31 14.91
N PRO A 250 -8.31 -30.92 15.90
CA PRO A 250 -7.16 -31.74 16.24
C PRO A 250 -7.65 -33.17 16.51
N ALA A 251 -7.04 -34.16 15.87
CA ALA A 251 -7.31 -35.54 16.18
C ALA A 251 -7.03 -35.73 17.68
N GLU A 252 -8.05 -36.15 18.43
CA GLU A 252 -7.95 -36.50 19.84
C GLU A 252 -6.91 -37.64 20.07
#